data_27491b9bcadfb160f64d87677ee8e6b7
#
_entry.id   27491b9bcadfb160f64d87677ee8e6b7
#
_cell.length_a   1.000
_cell.length_b   1.000
_cell.length_c   1.000
_cell.angle_alpha   90.00
_cell.angle_beta   90.00
_cell.angle_gamma   90.00
#
_symmetry.space_group_name_H-M   'P 1'
#
loop_
_entity.id
_entity.type
_entity.pdbx_description
1 polymer ?
#
loop_
_entity_poly.entity_id
_entity_poly.type
_entity_poly.pdbx_seq_one_letter_code
_entity_poly.pdbx_strand_id
1 'polypeptide(L)'
;MKITVIGGSGATGSAVVAEAARRGHTVTSVTRSGTHAEGAAADVVADLANTPAVVELVNAADATVIAVSPDRTGGPAQPLVDAFAALIAARPTGRLVVVGGAGSLLDADGRRLVDDPAFPEDYRGEALALAEVLEFFRAAGDTVAWTLVSPAPDYPVAESSGAYASGTDSPVGETLSAADMALALVDEAERDAHRGTRFTVAGA
;
A
#
# COMPACT_ATOMS: atom_id res chain seq x y z
N MET A 1 2.41 -9.72 -16.55
CA MET A 1 1.95 -10.30 -15.26
C MET A 1 0.46 -10.04 -15.08
N LYS A 2 -0.19 -10.82 -14.23
CA LYS A 2 -1.52 -10.51 -13.70
C LYS A 2 -1.34 -9.75 -12.39
N ILE A 3 -1.78 -8.50 -12.35
CA ILE A 3 -1.69 -7.65 -11.14
C ILE A 3 -3.10 -7.34 -10.67
N THR A 4 -3.39 -7.65 -9.41
CA THR A 4 -4.62 -7.23 -8.75
C THR A 4 -4.35 -5.96 -7.94
N VAL A 5 -5.22 -4.95 -8.05
CA VAL A 5 -5.11 -3.69 -7.29
C VAL A 5 -6.36 -3.51 -6.42
N ILE A 6 -6.22 -3.74 -5.12
CA ILE A 6 -7.28 -3.51 -4.13
C ILE A 6 -7.24 -2.05 -3.71
N GLY A 7 -8.36 -1.35 -3.91
CA GLY A 7 -8.44 0.10 -3.78
C GLY A 7 -8.19 0.84 -5.11
N GLY A 8 -8.44 0.19 -6.25
CA GLY A 8 -8.13 0.67 -7.59
C GLY A 8 -8.77 2.01 -8.02
N SER A 9 -9.78 2.51 -7.30
CA SER A 9 -10.41 3.83 -7.55
C SER A 9 -9.85 4.95 -6.66
N GLY A 10 -8.98 4.65 -5.69
CA GLY A 10 -8.31 5.66 -4.87
C GLY A 10 -7.17 6.36 -5.61
N ALA A 11 -6.65 7.46 -5.05
CA ALA A 11 -5.56 8.23 -5.68
C ALA A 11 -4.35 7.35 -6.01
N THR A 12 -3.85 6.57 -5.06
CA THR A 12 -2.74 5.64 -5.27
C THR A 12 -3.13 4.47 -6.17
N GLY A 13 -4.28 3.84 -5.88
CA GLY A 13 -4.71 2.65 -6.62
C GLY A 13 -4.96 2.91 -8.09
N SER A 14 -5.58 4.04 -8.45
CA SER A 14 -5.82 4.41 -9.86
C SER A 14 -4.49 4.68 -10.60
N ALA A 15 -3.52 5.31 -9.94
CA ALA A 15 -2.20 5.52 -10.50
C ALA A 15 -1.46 4.18 -10.73
N VAL A 16 -1.59 3.22 -9.81
CA VAL A 16 -1.03 1.86 -9.97
C VAL A 16 -1.69 1.12 -11.13
N VAL A 17 -3.02 1.18 -11.26
CA VAL A 17 -3.75 0.58 -12.39
C VAL A 17 -3.24 1.15 -13.71
N ALA A 18 -3.15 2.47 -13.82
CA ALA A 18 -2.69 3.14 -15.04
C ALA A 18 -1.23 2.77 -15.37
N GLU A 19 -0.33 2.79 -14.41
CA GLU A 19 1.08 2.47 -14.61
C GLU A 19 1.29 0.99 -14.98
N ALA A 20 0.62 0.07 -14.28
CA ALA A 20 0.71 -1.35 -14.59
C ALA A 20 0.14 -1.66 -15.99
N ALA A 21 -0.98 -1.06 -16.37
CA ALA A 21 -1.55 -1.19 -17.72
C ALA A 21 -0.61 -0.61 -18.79
N ARG A 22 0.00 0.56 -18.54
CA ARG A 22 0.98 1.19 -19.43
C ARG A 22 2.20 0.28 -19.69
N ARG A 23 2.60 -0.52 -18.69
CA ARG A 23 3.68 -1.52 -18.82
C ARG A 23 3.22 -2.84 -19.47
N GLY A 24 1.96 -2.96 -19.86
CA GLY A 24 1.42 -4.14 -20.55
C GLY A 24 1.03 -5.28 -19.61
N HIS A 25 0.79 -5.01 -18.34
CA HIS A 25 0.24 -6.00 -17.40
C HIS A 25 -1.27 -6.16 -17.58
N THR A 26 -1.79 -7.33 -17.24
CA THR A 26 -3.24 -7.57 -17.13
C THR A 26 -3.68 -7.17 -15.73
N VAL A 27 -4.41 -6.06 -15.62
CA VAL A 27 -4.77 -5.48 -14.32
C VAL A 27 -6.22 -5.78 -13.97
N THR A 28 -6.44 -6.31 -12.76
CA THR A 28 -7.77 -6.41 -12.14
C THR A 28 -7.89 -5.33 -11.07
N SER A 29 -8.81 -4.40 -11.26
CA SER A 29 -9.14 -3.38 -10.26
C SER A 29 -10.20 -3.91 -9.30
N VAL A 30 -9.97 -3.77 -8.00
CA VAL A 30 -10.91 -4.20 -6.95
C VAL A 30 -11.33 -2.99 -6.14
N THR A 31 -12.63 -2.72 -6.12
CA THR A 31 -13.22 -1.59 -5.40
C THR A 31 -14.50 -2.01 -4.67
N ARG A 32 -14.86 -1.30 -3.61
CA ARG A 32 -16.10 -1.56 -2.86
C ARG A 32 -17.35 -1.18 -3.65
N SER A 33 -17.26 -0.15 -4.47
CA SER A 33 -18.37 0.43 -5.23
C SER A 33 -18.55 -0.13 -6.64
N GLY A 34 -17.59 -0.91 -7.15
CA GLY A 34 -17.55 -1.30 -8.56
C GLY A 34 -17.13 -0.16 -9.50
N THR A 35 -16.56 0.92 -8.95
CA THR A 35 -16.09 2.04 -9.78
C THR A 35 -15.00 1.54 -10.73
N HIS A 36 -15.19 1.79 -12.01
CA HIS A 36 -14.22 1.46 -13.06
C HIS A 36 -12.92 2.25 -12.85
N ALA A 37 -11.79 1.54 -12.99
CA ALA A 37 -10.47 2.16 -13.01
C ALA A 37 -9.91 2.12 -14.44
N GLU A 38 -9.59 3.30 -15.00
CA GLU A 38 -9.07 3.40 -16.37
C GLU A 38 -7.77 2.59 -16.51
N GLY A 39 -7.71 1.75 -17.54
CA GLY A 39 -6.61 0.82 -17.78
C GLY A 39 -6.80 -0.57 -17.17
N ALA A 40 -7.82 -0.79 -16.34
CA ALA A 40 -8.12 -2.12 -15.84
C ALA A 40 -8.70 -3.02 -16.94
N ALA A 41 -8.20 -4.26 -17.02
CA ALA A 41 -8.77 -5.29 -17.89
C ALA A 41 -10.06 -5.90 -17.31
N ALA A 42 -10.23 -5.82 -15.98
CA ALA A 42 -11.43 -6.25 -15.26
C ALA A 42 -11.62 -5.42 -13.99
N ASP A 43 -12.89 -5.18 -13.63
CA ASP A 43 -13.30 -4.57 -12.37
C ASP A 43 -14.05 -5.60 -11.51
N VAL A 44 -13.69 -5.70 -10.24
CA VAL A 44 -14.27 -6.63 -9.27
C VAL A 44 -14.79 -5.84 -8.07
N VAL A 45 -15.98 -6.20 -7.59
CA VAL A 45 -16.54 -5.63 -6.36
C VAL A 45 -16.16 -6.50 -5.18
N ALA A 46 -15.29 -5.98 -4.32
CA ALA A 46 -14.96 -6.61 -3.04
C ALA A 46 -14.49 -5.58 -2.01
N ASP A 47 -14.69 -5.90 -0.75
CA ASP A 47 -14.13 -5.15 0.39
C ASP A 47 -12.94 -5.94 0.95
N LEU A 48 -11.90 -5.24 1.41
CA LEU A 48 -10.74 -5.87 2.07
C LEU A 48 -11.15 -6.72 3.28
N ALA A 49 -12.23 -6.34 3.97
CA ALA A 49 -12.80 -7.09 5.08
C ALA A 49 -13.44 -8.43 4.65
N ASN A 50 -13.73 -8.63 3.36
CA ASN A 50 -14.19 -9.92 2.85
C ASN A 50 -12.98 -10.83 2.59
N THR A 51 -12.37 -11.32 3.67
CA THR A 51 -11.14 -12.12 3.63
C THR A 51 -11.19 -13.29 2.63
N PRO A 52 -12.28 -14.12 2.54
CA PRO A 52 -12.32 -15.21 1.57
C PRO A 52 -12.19 -14.72 0.12
N ALA A 53 -12.94 -13.69 -0.28
CA ALA A 53 -12.87 -13.13 -1.63
C ALA A 53 -11.50 -12.51 -1.92
N VAL A 54 -10.91 -11.82 -0.94
CA VAL A 54 -9.58 -11.23 -1.08
C VAL A 54 -8.50 -12.30 -1.25
N VAL A 55 -8.56 -13.39 -0.47
CA VAL A 55 -7.62 -14.52 -0.61
C VAL A 55 -7.69 -15.15 -1.98
N GLU A 56 -8.89 -15.35 -2.55
CA GLU A 56 -9.05 -15.86 -3.91
C GLU A 56 -8.41 -14.93 -4.95
N LEU A 57 -8.62 -13.63 -4.83
CA LEU A 57 -8.05 -12.61 -5.72
C LEU A 57 -6.51 -12.58 -5.62
N VAL A 58 -5.99 -12.62 -4.41
CA VAL A 58 -4.53 -12.65 -4.15
C VAL A 58 -3.90 -13.89 -4.76
N ASN A 59 -4.51 -15.06 -4.55
CA ASN A 59 -3.95 -16.32 -5.02
C ASN A 59 -4.08 -16.52 -6.55
N ALA A 60 -4.95 -15.75 -7.22
CA ALA A 60 -5.14 -15.78 -8.67
C ALA A 60 -4.20 -14.83 -9.44
N ALA A 61 -3.52 -13.93 -8.75
CA ALA A 61 -2.62 -12.93 -9.31
C ALA A 61 -1.14 -13.31 -9.14
N ASP A 62 -0.27 -12.77 -9.99
CA ASP A 62 1.19 -12.86 -9.81
C ASP A 62 1.66 -11.94 -8.69
N ALA A 63 0.99 -10.77 -8.54
CA ALA A 63 1.16 -9.84 -7.43
C ALA A 63 -0.14 -9.08 -7.15
N THR A 64 -0.40 -8.77 -5.89
CA THR A 64 -1.54 -7.95 -5.47
C THR A 64 -1.05 -6.69 -4.75
N VAL A 65 -1.39 -5.53 -5.32
CA VAL A 65 -1.16 -4.24 -4.67
C VAL A 65 -2.37 -3.91 -3.81
N ILE A 66 -2.16 -3.61 -2.52
CA ILE A 66 -3.21 -3.15 -1.61
C ILE A 66 -2.99 -1.67 -1.31
N ALA A 67 -3.85 -0.83 -1.92
CA ALA A 67 -3.80 0.64 -1.83
C ALA A 67 -5.09 1.17 -1.18
N VAL A 68 -5.37 0.71 0.03
CA VAL A 68 -6.51 1.15 0.83
C VAL A 68 -6.04 1.96 2.04
N SER A 69 -6.83 2.96 2.42
CA SER A 69 -6.60 3.77 3.62
C SER A 69 -7.75 3.57 4.61
N PRO A 70 -7.55 3.90 5.89
CA PRO A 70 -8.64 4.04 6.84
C PRO A 70 -9.68 5.05 6.37
N ASP A 71 -10.83 5.05 7.04
CA ASP A 71 -11.87 6.05 6.77
C ASP A 71 -11.36 7.45 7.16
N ARG A 72 -11.28 8.33 6.16
CA ARG A 72 -10.86 9.74 6.31
C ARG A 72 -12.03 10.69 6.54
N THR A 73 -13.25 10.16 6.72
CA THR A 73 -14.46 10.96 6.99
C THR A 73 -14.80 11.05 8.48
N GLY A 74 -13.89 10.60 9.34
CA GLY A 74 -14.01 10.65 10.80
C GLY A 74 -14.42 9.29 11.42
N GLY A 75 -14.48 8.24 10.64
CA GLY A 75 -14.69 6.87 11.13
C GLY A 75 -13.43 6.28 11.79
N PRO A 76 -13.59 5.17 12.52
CA PRO A 76 -12.46 4.51 13.17
C PRO A 76 -11.52 3.85 12.14
N ALA A 77 -10.22 3.87 12.44
CA ALA A 77 -9.22 3.17 11.63
C ALA A 77 -9.19 1.65 11.88
N GLN A 78 -9.76 1.17 13.01
CA GLN A 78 -9.72 -0.21 13.45
C GLN A 78 -10.23 -1.23 12.40
N PRO A 79 -11.31 -0.98 11.63
CA PRO A 79 -11.76 -1.93 10.61
C PRO A 79 -10.70 -2.27 9.56
N LEU A 80 -9.80 -1.33 9.22
CA LEU A 80 -8.68 -1.61 8.31
C LEU A 80 -7.66 -2.54 8.97
N VAL A 81 -7.32 -2.27 10.23
CA VAL A 81 -6.38 -3.09 11.02
C VAL A 81 -6.89 -4.53 11.12
N ASP A 82 -8.17 -4.69 11.46
CA ASP A 82 -8.82 -5.99 11.57
C ASP A 82 -8.84 -6.75 10.24
N ALA A 83 -9.09 -6.05 9.11
CA ALA A 83 -9.08 -6.64 7.78
C ALA A 83 -7.68 -7.16 7.39
N PHE A 84 -6.62 -6.41 7.68
CA PHE A 84 -5.25 -6.87 7.45
C PHE A 84 -4.88 -8.05 8.37
N ALA A 85 -5.26 -8.00 9.65
CA ALA A 85 -5.04 -9.10 10.58
C ALA A 85 -5.70 -10.40 10.08
N ALA A 86 -6.95 -10.32 9.62
CA ALA A 86 -7.68 -11.45 9.06
C ALA A 86 -7.04 -11.99 7.77
N LEU A 87 -6.62 -11.11 6.87
CA LEU A 87 -5.94 -11.48 5.63
C LEU A 87 -4.61 -12.22 5.91
N ILE A 88 -3.79 -11.70 6.82
CA ILE A 88 -2.52 -12.31 7.22
C ILE A 88 -2.77 -13.67 7.88
N ALA A 89 -3.75 -13.77 8.78
CA ALA A 89 -4.11 -15.03 9.44
C ALA A 89 -4.59 -16.10 8.46
N ALA A 90 -5.22 -15.71 7.35
CA ALA A 90 -5.66 -16.61 6.28
C ALA A 90 -4.49 -17.14 5.43
N ARG A 91 -3.28 -16.59 5.56
CA ARG A 91 -2.05 -17.03 4.86
C ARG A 91 -2.23 -17.21 3.35
N PRO A 92 -2.59 -16.14 2.60
CA PRO A 92 -2.66 -16.23 1.15
C PRO A 92 -1.32 -16.67 0.57
N THR A 93 -1.35 -17.45 -0.50
CA THR A 93 -0.13 -17.94 -1.18
C THR A 93 0.42 -16.97 -2.22
N GLY A 94 -0.43 -16.01 -2.67
CA GLY A 94 -0.03 -14.97 -3.59
C GLY A 94 0.78 -13.85 -2.90
N ARG A 95 1.46 -13.05 -3.71
CA ARG A 95 2.32 -11.98 -3.23
C ARG A 95 1.55 -10.69 -2.96
N LEU A 96 1.85 -10.06 -1.83
CA LEU A 96 1.28 -8.78 -1.42
C LEU A 96 2.32 -7.65 -1.52
N VAL A 97 1.94 -6.55 -2.17
CA VAL A 97 2.67 -5.26 -2.14
C VAL A 97 1.73 -4.25 -1.51
N VAL A 98 2.04 -3.80 -0.30
CA VAL A 98 1.09 -3.05 0.53
C VAL A 98 1.53 -1.60 0.65
N VAL A 99 0.61 -0.68 0.44
CA VAL A 99 0.83 0.74 0.72
C VAL A 99 0.73 0.96 2.23
N GLY A 100 1.84 1.36 2.83
CA GLY A 100 1.93 1.71 4.24
C GLY A 100 1.74 3.21 4.49
N GLY A 101 2.16 3.64 5.68
CA GLY A 101 2.16 5.05 6.08
C GLY A 101 3.56 5.54 6.46
N ALA A 102 3.75 6.86 6.40
CA ALA A 102 4.98 7.51 6.84
C ALA A 102 5.16 7.51 8.37
N GLY A 103 4.07 7.43 9.13
CA GLY A 103 4.12 7.53 10.59
C GLY A 103 4.98 6.47 11.29
N SER A 104 5.20 5.32 10.66
CA SER A 104 6.08 4.26 11.17
C SER A 104 7.56 4.43 10.77
N LEU A 105 7.90 5.44 9.95
CA LEU A 105 9.27 5.77 9.63
C LEU A 105 10.00 6.34 10.85
N LEU A 106 11.31 6.22 10.86
CA LEU A 106 12.15 6.63 11.98
C LEU A 106 12.81 7.98 11.73
N ASP A 107 12.82 8.82 12.75
CA ASP A 107 13.59 10.06 12.78
C ASP A 107 15.10 9.77 12.99
N ALA A 108 15.89 10.84 13.11
CA ALA A 108 17.33 10.75 13.32
C ALA A 108 17.71 10.10 14.68
N ASP A 109 16.80 10.10 15.65
CA ASP A 109 17.00 9.49 16.97
C ASP A 109 16.47 8.05 17.04
N GLY A 110 15.94 7.52 15.93
CA GLY A 110 15.37 6.17 15.82
C GLY A 110 13.97 6.03 16.40
N ARG A 111 13.25 7.16 16.63
CA ARG A 111 11.84 7.15 17.08
C ARG A 111 10.92 7.21 15.87
N ARG A 112 9.73 6.60 15.96
CA ARG A 112 8.75 6.70 14.89
C ARG A 112 8.26 8.14 14.75
N LEU A 113 8.03 8.59 13.52
CA LEU A 113 7.52 9.95 13.26
C LEU A 113 6.19 10.20 13.97
N VAL A 114 5.32 9.19 14.07
CA VAL A 114 4.01 9.31 14.75
C VAL A 114 4.12 9.53 16.25
N ASP A 115 5.25 9.19 16.86
CA ASP A 115 5.48 9.37 18.31
C ASP A 115 5.98 10.77 18.65
N ASP A 116 6.31 11.60 17.65
CA ASP A 116 6.65 13.02 17.87
C ASP A 116 5.41 13.78 18.37
N PRO A 117 5.51 14.57 19.46
CA PRO A 117 4.43 15.43 19.91
C PRO A 117 3.95 16.45 18.86
N ALA A 118 4.82 16.83 17.92
CA ALA A 118 4.47 17.74 16.81
C ALA A 118 3.78 17.04 15.64
N PHE A 119 3.64 15.71 15.66
CA PHE A 119 2.93 14.99 14.60
C PHE A 119 1.47 15.46 14.50
N PRO A 120 0.97 15.81 13.29
CA PRO A 120 -0.37 16.35 13.14
C PRO A 120 -1.45 15.38 13.66
N GLU A 121 -2.30 15.89 14.57
CA GLU A 121 -3.31 15.06 15.27
C GLU A 121 -4.32 14.45 14.29
N ASP A 122 -4.69 15.19 13.23
CA ASP A 122 -5.66 14.74 12.22
C ASP A 122 -5.22 13.48 11.48
N TYR A 123 -3.92 13.21 11.38
CA TYR A 123 -3.36 12.03 10.73
C TYR A 123 -2.89 10.95 11.70
N ARG A 124 -2.86 11.24 13.02
CA ARG A 124 -2.29 10.32 14.01
C ARG A 124 -3.01 8.99 14.06
N GLY A 125 -4.34 8.97 13.98
CA GLY A 125 -5.13 7.74 13.99
C GLY A 125 -4.83 6.84 12.80
N GLU A 126 -4.76 7.39 11.59
CA GLU A 126 -4.36 6.67 10.38
C GLU A 126 -2.92 6.15 10.47
N ALA A 127 -2.00 7.01 10.93
CA ALA A 127 -0.58 6.68 11.06
C ALA A 127 -0.34 5.54 12.05
N LEU A 128 -1.02 5.53 13.19
CA LEU A 128 -0.94 4.45 14.18
C LEU A 128 -1.51 3.14 13.64
N ALA A 129 -2.65 3.18 12.95
CA ALA A 129 -3.25 1.99 12.33
C ALA A 129 -2.33 1.35 11.29
N LEU A 130 -1.73 2.15 10.39
CA LEU A 130 -0.80 1.64 9.38
C LEU A 130 0.53 1.17 10.01
N ALA A 131 0.97 1.76 11.12
CA ALA A 131 2.11 1.27 11.89
C ALA A 131 1.81 -0.11 12.51
N GLU A 132 0.60 -0.32 13.04
CA GLU A 132 0.17 -1.63 13.58
C GLU A 132 0.10 -2.69 12.48
N VAL A 133 -0.44 -2.34 11.31
CA VAL A 133 -0.45 -3.24 10.14
C VAL A 133 0.97 -3.69 9.76
N LEU A 134 1.96 -2.79 9.79
CA LEU A 134 3.36 -3.14 9.55
C LEU A 134 3.86 -4.18 10.57
N GLU A 135 3.52 -4.02 11.86
CA GLU A 135 3.94 -4.98 12.90
C GLU A 135 3.28 -6.36 12.68
N PHE A 136 2.04 -6.43 12.21
CA PHE A 136 1.41 -7.71 11.85
C PHE A 136 2.16 -8.42 10.71
N PHE A 137 2.57 -7.69 9.67
CA PHE A 137 3.38 -8.26 8.60
C PHE A 137 4.75 -8.72 9.10
N ARG A 138 5.42 -7.94 9.94
CA ARG A 138 6.69 -8.33 10.56
C ARG A 138 6.54 -9.61 11.41
N ALA A 139 5.47 -9.70 12.20
CA ALA A 139 5.17 -10.87 13.02
C ALA A 139 4.82 -12.11 12.18
N ALA A 140 4.23 -11.93 11.00
CA ALA A 140 3.92 -13.01 10.07
C ALA A 140 5.20 -13.65 9.48
N GLY A 141 6.28 -12.91 9.37
CA GLY A 141 7.54 -13.37 8.78
C GLY A 141 7.33 -13.94 7.38
N ASP A 142 7.88 -15.12 7.12
CA ASP A 142 7.82 -15.79 5.82
C ASP A 142 6.50 -16.56 5.58
N THR A 143 5.54 -16.51 6.50
CA THR A 143 4.26 -17.21 6.34
C THR A 143 3.35 -16.58 5.28
N VAL A 144 3.61 -15.32 4.93
CA VAL A 144 2.98 -14.56 3.86
C VAL A 144 4.07 -13.89 3.04
N ALA A 145 3.95 -13.92 1.72
CA ALA A 145 4.88 -13.19 0.85
C ALA A 145 4.44 -11.72 0.76
N TRP A 146 5.14 -10.82 1.42
CA TRP A 146 4.76 -9.42 1.52
C TRP A 146 5.93 -8.46 1.30
N THR A 147 5.59 -7.25 0.85
CA THR A 147 6.43 -6.05 0.91
C THR A 147 5.54 -4.88 1.31
N LEU A 148 5.99 -4.01 2.20
CA LEU A 148 5.26 -2.80 2.56
C LEU A 148 6.05 -1.57 2.09
N VAL A 149 5.38 -0.66 1.38
CA VAL A 149 5.98 0.56 0.82
C VAL A 149 5.45 1.76 1.59
N SER A 150 6.32 2.40 2.37
CA SER A 150 5.99 3.63 3.10
C SER A 150 6.26 4.85 2.24
N PRO A 151 5.29 5.76 2.07
CA PRO A 151 5.51 7.02 1.36
C PRO A 151 6.35 8.01 2.17
N ALA A 152 6.80 9.07 1.52
CA ALA A 152 7.30 10.28 2.18
C ALA A 152 6.22 10.89 3.10
N PRO A 153 6.62 11.74 4.09
CA PRO A 153 5.67 12.36 5.03
C PRO A 153 4.54 13.15 4.38
N ASP A 154 4.83 13.91 3.34
CA ASP A 154 3.83 14.66 2.57
C ASP A 154 3.40 13.84 1.33
N TYR A 155 2.31 13.10 1.49
CA TYR A 155 1.78 12.19 0.49
C TYR A 155 0.24 12.16 0.48
N PRO A 156 -0.42 12.20 -0.70
CA PRO A 156 0.17 12.46 -2.01
C PRO A 156 0.21 13.96 -2.34
N VAL A 157 1.30 14.41 -2.95
CA VAL A 157 1.37 15.73 -3.59
C VAL A 157 0.92 15.65 -5.05
N ALA A 158 0.58 16.80 -5.65
CA ALA A 158 0.01 16.85 -7.00
C ALA A 158 1.07 16.62 -8.09
N GLU A 159 2.28 17.15 -7.91
CA GLU A 159 3.33 17.13 -8.93
C GLU A 159 4.17 15.85 -8.83
N SER A 160 4.34 15.18 -9.97
CA SER A 160 5.21 14.02 -10.11
C SER A 160 6.57 14.44 -10.65
N SER A 161 7.63 13.89 -10.09
CA SER A 161 8.99 14.03 -10.64
C SER A 161 9.27 13.05 -11.78
N GLY A 162 8.43 12.03 -11.96
CA GLY A 162 8.62 10.94 -12.93
C GLY A 162 9.65 9.90 -12.49
N ALA A 163 10.12 9.98 -11.25
CA ALA A 163 11.07 9.06 -10.66
C ALA A 163 10.89 9.01 -9.13
N TYR A 164 11.52 8.03 -8.46
CA TYR A 164 11.52 7.96 -7.00
C TYR A 164 12.90 7.62 -6.46
N ALA A 165 13.20 8.14 -5.29
CA ALA A 165 14.29 7.67 -4.43
C ALA A 165 13.73 6.63 -3.44
N SER A 166 14.57 5.68 -3.03
CA SER A 166 14.16 4.67 -2.06
C SER A 166 15.17 4.52 -0.91
N GLY A 167 14.68 4.10 0.24
CA GLY A 167 15.46 3.81 1.44
C GLY A 167 14.80 2.76 2.31
N THR A 168 15.32 2.55 3.50
CA THR A 168 14.79 1.52 4.41
C THR A 168 13.78 2.08 5.40
N ASP A 169 14.22 2.47 6.59
CA ASP A 169 13.37 2.80 7.73
C ASP A 169 13.20 4.30 7.98
N SER A 170 14.05 5.15 7.39
CA SER A 170 13.96 6.61 7.55
C SER A 170 13.54 7.29 6.25
N PRO A 171 12.83 8.42 6.30
CA PRO A 171 12.47 9.18 5.10
C PRO A 171 13.68 9.49 4.23
N VAL A 172 13.52 9.39 2.90
CA VAL A 172 14.55 9.74 1.89
C VAL A 172 14.22 11.01 1.14
N GLY A 173 13.14 11.68 1.51
CA GLY A 173 12.65 12.94 1.00
C GLY A 173 11.37 13.32 1.71
N GLU A 174 10.86 14.50 1.42
CA GLU A 174 9.71 15.09 2.12
C GLU A 174 8.39 14.81 1.40
N THR A 175 8.40 14.77 0.08
CA THR A 175 7.19 14.71 -0.76
C THR A 175 7.18 13.49 -1.67
N LEU A 176 5.98 13.02 -2.02
CA LEU A 176 5.79 11.95 -3.00
C LEU A 176 4.44 12.12 -3.70
N SER A 177 4.40 12.00 -5.02
CA SER A 177 3.13 11.95 -5.76
C SER A 177 2.55 10.53 -5.81
N ALA A 178 1.25 10.43 -6.09
CA ALA A 178 0.61 9.13 -6.33
C ALA A 178 1.19 8.42 -7.56
N ALA A 179 1.61 9.18 -8.58
CA ALA A 179 2.23 8.64 -9.78
C ALA A 179 3.62 8.06 -9.49
N ASP A 180 4.47 8.76 -8.71
CA ASP A 180 5.79 8.26 -8.34
C ASP A 180 5.71 7.06 -7.38
N MET A 181 4.72 7.06 -6.48
CA MET A 181 4.41 5.89 -5.64
C MET A 181 4.00 4.69 -6.50
N ALA A 182 3.22 4.90 -7.56
CA ALA A 182 2.82 3.84 -8.47
C ALA A 182 4.02 3.23 -9.21
N LEU A 183 5.01 4.04 -9.61
CA LEU A 183 6.26 3.54 -10.19
C LEU A 183 6.94 2.56 -9.23
N ALA A 184 7.09 2.93 -7.96
CA ALA A 184 7.74 2.10 -6.94
C ALA A 184 6.96 0.79 -6.67
N LEU A 185 5.63 0.87 -6.58
CA LEU A 185 4.77 -0.29 -6.32
C LEU A 185 4.78 -1.29 -7.48
N VAL A 186 4.75 -0.81 -8.73
CA VAL A 186 4.81 -1.68 -9.90
C VAL A 186 6.22 -2.26 -10.08
N ASP A 187 7.27 -1.46 -9.88
CA ASP A 187 8.65 -1.95 -9.86
C ASP A 187 8.85 -3.08 -8.84
N GLU A 188 8.29 -2.92 -7.63
CA GLU A 188 8.37 -3.94 -6.59
C GLU A 188 7.53 -5.17 -6.94
N ALA A 189 6.36 -5.00 -7.57
CA ALA A 189 5.56 -6.12 -8.07
C ALA A 189 6.30 -6.95 -9.12
N GLU A 190 7.06 -6.29 -10.00
CA GLU A 190 7.85 -6.94 -11.06
C GLU A 190 9.13 -7.60 -10.53
N ARG A 191 9.85 -6.95 -9.61
CA ARG A 191 11.24 -7.32 -9.23
C ARG A 191 11.35 -8.14 -7.97
N ASP A 192 10.36 -8.06 -7.06
CA ASP A 192 10.37 -8.74 -5.75
C ASP A 192 11.67 -8.47 -4.95
N ALA A 193 12.10 -7.22 -4.95
CA ALA A 193 13.41 -6.86 -4.41
C ALA A 193 13.40 -6.72 -2.87
N HIS A 194 12.23 -6.48 -2.27
CA HIS A 194 12.08 -6.18 -0.84
C HIS A 194 11.13 -7.15 -0.12
N ARG A 195 11.11 -8.42 -0.54
CA ARG A 195 10.26 -9.44 0.09
C ARG A 195 10.51 -9.57 1.59
N GLY A 196 9.43 -9.59 2.38
CA GLY A 196 9.49 -9.74 3.84
C GLY A 196 9.98 -8.48 4.56
N THR A 197 10.04 -7.33 3.87
CA THR A 197 10.52 -6.08 4.46
C THR A 197 9.64 -4.88 4.15
N ARG A 198 9.86 -3.79 4.90
CA ARG A 198 9.39 -2.46 4.54
C ARG A 198 10.53 -1.70 3.85
N PHE A 199 10.21 -0.92 2.82
CA PHE A 199 11.07 0.15 2.32
C PHE A 199 10.28 1.45 2.19
N THR A 200 10.97 2.58 2.09
CA THR A 200 10.36 3.91 1.92
C THR A 200 10.71 4.51 0.59
N VAL A 201 9.83 5.38 0.10
CA VAL A 201 10.00 6.08 -1.17
C VAL A 201 9.63 7.56 -1.05
N ALA A 202 10.34 8.39 -1.82
CA ALA A 202 10.05 9.82 -2.01
C ALA A 202 10.23 10.18 -3.48
N GLY A 203 9.68 11.31 -3.92
CA GLY A 203 9.98 11.89 -5.24
C GLY A 203 11.47 12.21 -5.37
N ALA A 204 12.06 11.91 -6.53
CA ALA A 204 13.48 12.14 -6.82
C ALA A 204 13.73 13.54 -7.39
#